data_308d0426679eb1f9eb73bcc59bd6a4e6
#
_entry.id   308d0426679eb1f9eb73bcc59bd6a4e6
#
_cell.length_a   1.000
_cell.length_b   1.000
_cell.length_c   1.000
_cell.angle_alpha   90.00
_cell.angle_beta   90.00
_cell.angle_gamma   90.00
#
_symmetry.space_group_name_H-M   'P 1'
#
loop_
_entity.id
_entity.type
_entity.pdbx_description
1 polymer ?
#
loop_
_entity_poly.entity_id
_entity_poly.type
_entity_poly.pdbx_seq_one_letter_code
_entity_poly.pdbx_strand_id
1 'polypeptide(L)'
;YSSTPSSTPARSGLLTGLSPWHHGMLGYGRVASQYRYEMPRMLGDLNYYSFGIGKMHWYPQKALHGFRGTLVDESGRVESPDFISDYRLWFQMQAPGLNPDSTHIGWNDHGAATYKLPERLHPTAWTGEMACEMIRNYEGINNQPLFLKISFARPHSPYDPPQRLLDEYANRDIPAPWIGEWCKDKPYAKLKDPQKVKKDAPYGNFGDEYAKDSRRHYYANVTF
;
A
#
# COMPACT_ATOMS: atom_id res chain seq x y z
N TYR A 1 17.17 -1.10 2.14
CA TYR A 1 17.00 0.32 1.74
C TYR A 1 16.22 0.38 0.43
N SER A 2 15.34 1.40 0.30
CA SER A 2 14.70 1.71 -0.98
C SER A 2 15.60 2.65 -1.79
N SER A 3 15.51 2.57 -3.11
CA SER A 3 16.22 3.49 -4.02
C SER A 3 15.78 4.94 -3.84
N THR A 4 14.56 5.14 -3.34
CA THR A 4 13.99 6.46 -3.04
C THR A 4 12.99 6.34 -1.87
N PRO A 5 12.78 7.42 -1.10
CA PRO A 5 11.83 7.41 0.02
C PRO A 5 10.37 7.62 -0.42
N SER A 6 10.06 7.57 -1.70
CA SER A 6 8.71 7.78 -2.26
C SER A 6 8.27 6.59 -3.10
N SER A 7 6.96 6.28 -3.05
CA SER A 7 6.39 5.05 -3.62
C SER A 7 6.56 4.95 -5.14
N THR A 8 6.20 5.99 -5.90
CA THR A 8 6.21 5.91 -7.37
C THR A 8 7.62 5.73 -7.95
N PRO A 9 8.66 6.49 -7.55
CA PRO A 9 10.00 6.25 -8.05
C PRO A 9 10.62 4.94 -7.54
N ALA A 10 10.32 4.53 -6.29
CA ALA A 10 10.80 3.24 -5.77
C ALA A 10 10.21 2.06 -6.54
N ARG A 11 8.91 2.13 -6.90
CA ARG A 11 8.24 1.10 -7.70
C ARG A 11 8.71 1.10 -9.16
N SER A 12 9.04 2.26 -9.72
CA SER A 12 9.68 2.36 -11.03
C SER A 12 11.07 1.70 -11.03
N GLY A 13 11.85 1.92 -9.96
CA GLY A 13 13.13 1.23 -9.78
C GLY A 13 12.98 -0.29 -9.69
N LEU A 14 11.97 -0.78 -8.94
CA LEU A 14 11.67 -2.22 -8.85
C LEU A 14 11.24 -2.79 -10.21
N LEU A 15 10.42 -2.05 -10.97
CA LEU A 15 9.91 -2.48 -12.27
C LEU A 15 11.02 -2.58 -13.32
N THR A 16 11.96 -1.64 -13.31
CA THR A 16 12.97 -1.47 -14.36
C THR A 16 14.35 -2.04 -14.01
N GLY A 17 14.63 -2.25 -12.73
CA GLY A 17 15.99 -2.54 -12.25
C GLY A 17 16.95 -1.35 -12.32
N LEU A 18 16.45 -0.15 -12.60
CA LEU A 18 17.25 1.05 -12.80
C LEU A 18 17.18 2.00 -11.59
N SER A 19 18.23 2.79 -11.42
CA SER A 19 18.21 3.89 -10.44
C SER A 19 17.28 5.02 -10.90
N PRO A 20 16.84 5.91 -9.98
CA PRO A 20 15.99 7.05 -10.30
C PRO A 20 16.53 7.94 -11.42
N TRP A 21 17.83 8.10 -11.48
CA TRP A 21 18.53 8.87 -12.53
C TRP A 21 18.38 8.26 -13.92
N HIS A 22 18.29 6.93 -14.00
CA HIS A 22 18.21 6.21 -15.27
C HIS A 22 16.77 5.98 -15.74
N HIS A 23 15.82 5.74 -14.81
CA HIS A 23 14.40 5.64 -15.20
C HIS A 23 13.70 7.01 -15.24
N GLY A 24 14.37 8.10 -14.81
CA GLY A 24 13.90 9.47 -14.96
C GLY A 24 12.88 9.94 -13.91
N MET A 25 12.54 9.13 -12.91
CA MET A 25 11.57 9.50 -11.86
C MET A 25 12.30 9.82 -10.55
N LEU A 26 12.62 11.09 -10.34
CA LEU A 26 13.40 11.56 -9.19
C LEU A 26 12.55 11.83 -7.94
N GLY A 27 11.25 11.99 -8.08
CA GLY A 27 10.32 12.28 -6.99
C GLY A 27 8.94 11.73 -7.24
N TYR A 28 8.00 12.02 -6.33
CA TYR A 28 6.61 11.61 -6.48
C TYR A 28 5.99 12.21 -7.74
N GLY A 29 5.26 11.38 -8.48
CA GLY A 29 4.56 11.78 -9.69
C GLY A 29 3.89 10.60 -10.37
N ARG A 30 3.33 10.84 -11.54
CA ARG A 30 2.78 9.79 -12.38
C ARG A 30 3.90 8.97 -12.99
N VAL A 31 3.83 7.67 -12.83
CA VAL A 31 4.74 6.72 -13.47
C VAL A 31 4.58 6.81 -14.98
N ALA A 32 5.67 6.71 -15.72
CA ALA A 32 5.61 6.68 -17.18
C ALA A 32 4.71 5.53 -17.66
N SER A 33 3.98 5.73 -18.75
CA SER A 33 3.08 4.71 -19.29
C SER A 33 3.81 3.44 -19.75
N GLN A 34 5.09 3.57 -20.06
CA GLN A 34 6.00 2.48 -20.44
C GLN A 34 7.44 2.87 -20.18
N TYR A 35 8.25 1.91 -19.76
CA TYR A 35 9.72 2.02 -19.72
C TYR A 35 10.36 1.15 -20.79
N ARG A 36 11.59 1.50 -21.16
CA ARG A 36 12.37 0.71 -22.14
C ARG A 36 12.57 -0.74 -21.67
N TYR A 37 12.81 -0.91 -20.37
CA TYR A 37 13.00 -2.21 -19.73
C TYR A 37 11.99 -2.33 -18.61
N GLU A 38 11.22 -3.40 -18.63
CA GLU A 38 10.21 -3.72 -17.60
C GLU A 38 10.36 -5.21 -17.25
N MET A 39 10.68 -5.49 -16.03
CA MET A 39 10.95 -6.87 -15.56
C MET A 39 9.87 -7.88 -15.98
N PRO A 40 8.56 -7.59 -15.86
CA PRO A 40 7.54 -8.58 -16.27
C PRO A 40 7.55 -8.85 -17.77
N ARG A 41 7.86 -7.84 -18.58
CA ARG A 41 8.00 -8.01 -20.04
C ARG A 41 9.20 -8.88 -20.38
N MET A 42 10.35 -8.59 -19.78
CA MET A 42 11.58 -9.37 -19.98
C MET A 42 11.41 -10.83 -19.55
N LEU A 43 10.70 -11.06 -18.44
CA LEU A 43 10.35 -12.41 -17.99
C LEU A 43 9.38 -13.10 -18.97
N GLY A 44 8.44 -12.34 -19.54
CA GLY A 44 7.54 -12.84 -20.60
C GLY A 44 8.30 -13.32 -21.84
N ASP A 45 9.37 -12.60 -22.25
CA ASP A 45 10.26 -13.00 -23.35
C ASP A 45 11.02 -14.32 -23.03
N LEU A 46 11.20 -14.62 -21.75
CA LEU A 46 11.75 -15.88 -21.24
C LEU A 46 10.67 -16.94 -20.91
N ASN A 47 9.47 -16.76 -21.45
CA ASN A 47 8.34 -17.67 -21.31
C ASN A 47 7.74 -17.76 -19.90
N TYR A 48 7.94 -16.75 -19.03
CA TYR A 48 7.22 -16.66 -17.77
C TYR A 48 5.79 -16.14 -17.96
N TYR A 49 4.85 -16.68 -17.19
CA TYR A 49 3.55 -16.10 -16.99
C TYR A 49 3.61 -15.11 -15.83
N SER A 50 3.50 -13.81 -16.12
CA SER A 50 3.64 -12.75 -15.13
C SER A 50 2.30 -12.20 -14.72
N PHE A 51 1.98 -12.16 -13.43
CA PHE A 51 0.75 -11.61 -12.90
C PHE A 51 0.98 -10.75 -11.66
N GLY A 52 0.17 -9.68 -11.48
CA GLY A 52 0.29 -8.76 -10.36
C GLY A 52 -0.98 -8.68 -9.52
N ILE A 53 -0.86 -8.73 -8.18
CA ILE A 53 -1.98 -8.63 -7.25
C ILE A 53 -1.69 -7.56 -6.20
N GLY A 54 -2.68 -6.70 -5.93
CA GLY A 54 -2.63 -5.65 -4.92
C GLY A 54 -2.12 -4.31 -5.45
N LYS A 55 -1.35 -3.58 -4.65
CA LYS A 55 -0.94 -2.21 -4.97
C LYS A 55 0.12 -2.14 -6.07
N MET A 56 -0.21 -1.48 -7.16
CA MET A 56 0.72 -1.22 -8.27
C MET A 56 1.28 0.19 -8.25
N HIS A 57 0.44 1.19 -7.99
CA HIS A 57 0.75 2.62 -7.97
C HIS A 57 1.25 3.14 -9.33
N TRP A 58 0.68 2.60 -10.40
CA TRP A 58 0.99 3.00 -11.77
C TRP A 58 -0.02 4.01 -12.31
N TYR A 59 0.31 4.59 -13.45
CA TYR A 59 -0.59 5.46 -14.19
C TYR A 59 -0.54 5.12 -15.69
N PRO A 60 -1.71 4.87 -16.34
CA PRO A 60 -3.03 4.66 -15.70
C PRO A 60 -3.01 3.52 -14.68
N GLN A 61 -3.92 3.55 -13.68
CA GLN A 61 -3.89 2.60 -12.56
C GLN A 61 -4.07 1.13 -12.96
N LYS A 62 -4.63 0.87 -14.14
CA LYS A 62 -4.77 -0.47 -14.75
C LYS A 62 -3.68 -0.78 -15.79
N ALA A 63 -2.64 0.04 -15.91
CA ALA A 63 -1.53 -0.26 -16.81
C ALA A 63 -0.85 -1.58 -16.42
N LEU A 64 -0.49 -2.38 -17.41
CA LEU A 64 0.05 -3.73 -17.17
C LEU A 64 1.57 -3.77 -17.01
N HIS A 65 2.30 -2.85 -17.59
CA HIS A 65 3.77 -2.80 -17.53
C HIS A 65 4.44 -4.16 -17.79
N GLY A 66 3.93 -4.88 -18.79
CA GLY A 66 4.44 -6.19 -19.18
C GLY A 66 3.86 -7.38 -18.42
N PHE A 67 3.08 -7.19 -17.36
CA PHE A 67 2.27 -8.26 -16.77
C PHE A 67 1.18 -8.74 -17.74
N ARG A 68 0.84 -10.02 -17.68
CA ARG A 68 -0.29 -10.59 -18.44
C ARG A 68 -1.65 -10.14 -17.89
N GLY A 69 -1.69 -9.85 -16.60
CA GLY A 69 -2.87 -9.32 -15.92
C GLY A 69 -2.56 -8.80 -14.54
N THR A 70 -3.49 -8.03 -13.99
CA THR A 70 -3.40 -7.51 -12.63
C THR A 70 -4.76 -7.53 -11.94
N LEU A 71 -4.77 -7.80 -10.64
CA LEU A 71 -5.87 -7.54 -9.73
C LEU A 71 -5.45 -6.43 -8.78
N VAL A 72 -6.03 -5.25 -8.93
CA VAL A 72 -5.51 -4.02 -8.31
C VAL A 72 -6.29 -3.64 -7.05
N ASP A 73 -5.55 -3.33 -5.96
CA ASP A 73 -6.00 -2.54 -4.83
C ASP A 73 -5.09 -1.30 -4.65
N GLU A 74 -5.68 -0.12 -4.69
CA GLU A 74 -4.95 1.15 -4.59
C GLU A 74 -5.28 1.94 -3.30
N SER A 75 -5.74 1.27 -2.26
CA SER A 75 -6.07 1.87 -0.95
C SER A 75 -7.05 3.05 -1.01
N GLY A 76 -7.98 3.05 -1.96
CA GLY A 76 -8.92 4.14 -2.16
C GLY A 76 -8.38 5.33 -2.97
N ARG A 77 -7.11 5.30 -3.40
CA ARG A 77 -6.55 6.31 -4.30
C ARG A 77 -7.18 6.20 -5.69
N VAL A 78 -7.70 7.30 -6.20
CA VAL A 78 -8.33 7.41 -7.52
C VAL A 78 -7.64 8.54 -8.28
N GLU A 79 -7.04 8.23 -9.42
CA GLU A 79 -6.37 9.22 -10.29
C GLU A 79 -7.14 9.51 -11.59
N SER A 80 -8.19 8.75 -11.86
CA SER A 80 -9.08 8.93 -12.99
C SER A 80 -10.52 8.75 -12.51
N PRO A 81 -11.49 9.55 -12.99
CA PRO A 81 -12.90 9.46 -12.58
C PRO A 81 -13.52 8.07 -12.82
N ASP A 82 -13.05 7.37 -13.84
CA ASP A 82 -13.58 6.07 -14.26
C ASP A 82 -12.86 4.89 -13.58
N PHE A 83 -11.87 5.15 -12.71
CA PHE A 83 -11.13 4.10 -12.07
C PHE A 83 -11.88 3.50 -10.88
N ILE A 84 -12.13 2.20 -10.96
CA ILE A 84 -12.55 1.38 -9.82
C ILE A 84 -11.57 0.21 -9.72
N SER A 85 -10.98 0.01 -8.53
CA SER A 85 -10.06 -1.11 -8.30
C SER A 85 -10.80 -2.45 -8.29
N ASP A 86 -10.09 -3.53 -8.60
CA ASP A 86 -10.66 -4.89 -8.58
C ASP A 86 -11.12 -5.27 -7.17
N TYR A 87 -10.36 -4.86 -6.14
CA TYR A 87 -10.78 -5.00 -4.75
C TYR A 87 -12.14 -4.33 -4.49
N ARG A 88 -12.36 -3.08 -4.94
CA ARG A 88 -13.62 -2.38 -4.68
C ARG A 88 -14.79 -2.99 -5.43
N LEU A 89 -14.59 -3.48 -6.64
CA LEU A 89 -15.61 -4.22 -7.38
C LEU A 89 -15.96 -5.53 -6.66
N TRP A 90 -14.95 -6.29 -6.25
CA TRP A 90 -15.15 -7.51 -5.46
C TRP A 90 -15.87 -7.22 -4.15
N PHE A 91 -15.45 -6.17 -3.42
CA PHE A 91 -16.08 -5.78 -2.15
C PHE A 91 -17.57 -5.47 -2.32
N GLN A 92 -17.94 -4.71 -3.36
CA GLN A 92 -19.34 -4.40 -3.63
C GLN A 92 -20.19 -5.63 -3.88
N MET A 93 -19.61 -6.65 -4.53
CA MET A 93 -20.31 -7.94 -4.74
C MET A 93 -20.44 -8.75 -3.44
N GLN A 94 -19.43 -8.70 -2.56
CA GLN A 94 -19.41 -9.46 -1.29
C GLN A 94 -20.24 -8.80 -0.18
N ALA A 95 -20.34 -7.50 -0.18
CA ALA A 95 -20.96 -6.70 0.88
C ALA A 95 -21.71 -5.48 0.30
N PRO A 96 -22.80 -5.73 -0.46
CA PRO A 96 -23.58 -4.65 -1.07
C PRO A 96 -24.04 -3.63 -0.02
N GLY A 97 -23.87 -2.34 -0.33
CA GLY A 97 -24.28 -1.24 0.54
C GLY A 97 -23.33 -0.91 1.70
N LEU A 98 -22.26 -1.69 1.92
CA LEU A 98 -21.23 -1.34 2.88
C LEU A 98 -20.13 -0.51 2.23
N ASN A 99 -19.42 0.27 3.08
CA ASN A 99 -18.28 1.08 2.65
C ASN A 99 -16.97 0.37 3.04
N PRO A 100 -16.07 0.06 2.08
CA PRO A 100 -14.76 -0.50 2.39
C PRO A 100 -13.90 0.43 3.27
N ASP A 101 -14.11 1.75 3.19
CA ASP A 101 -13.43 2.76 4.02
C ASP A 101 -14.17 2.96 5.36
N SER A 102 -14.50 1.88 6.06
CA SER A 102 -15.36 1.85 7.24
C SER A 102 -14.81 2.62 8.45
N THR A 103 -13.51 2.89 8.48
CA THR A 103 -12.88 3.69 9.53
C THR A 103 -12.92 5.19 9.24
N HIS A 104 -13.29 5.59 8.03
CA HIS A 104 -13.24 6.97 7.53
C HIS A 104 -11.86 7.64 7.64
N ILE A 105 -10.81 6.85 7.73
CA ILE A 105 -9.42 7.31 7.69
C ILE A 105 -8.97 7.30 6.23
N GLY A 106 -8.50 8.44 5.75
CA GLY A 106 -8.03 8.59 4.38
C GLY A 106 -6.73 7.81 4.12
N TRP A 107 -6.50 7.49 2.87
CA TRP A 107 -5.32 6.70 2.44
C TRP A 107 -3.97 7.40 2.70
N ASN A 108 -3.96 8.64 3.14
CA ASN A 108 -2.76 9.41 3.49
C ASN A 108 -2.86 10.07 4.89
N ASP A 109 -3.86 9.70 5.68
CA ASP A 109 -4.02 10.19 7.04
C ASP A 109 -3.08 9.46 8.01
N HIS A 110 -2.74 10.12 9.12
CA HIS A 110 -1.93 9.52 10.19
C HIS A 110 -2.76 8.83 11.28
N GLY A 111 -4.08 8.87 11.14
CA GLY A 111 -5.02 8.29 12.10
C GLY A 111 -4.97 6.76 12.13
N ALA A 112 -5.37 6.22 13.26
CA ALA A 112 -5.47 4.79 13.49
C ALA A 112 -6.86 4.43 14.04
N ALA A 113 -7.39 3.30 13.63
CA ALA A 113 -8.64 2.74 14.14
C ALA A 113 -8.70 1.26 13.81
N THR A 114 -9.42 0.50 14.62
CA THR A 114 -9.69 -0.91 14.31
C THR A 114 -10.62 -1.03 13.10
N TYR A 115 -10.35 -1.99 12.22
CA TYR A 115 -11.22 -2.33 11.11
C TYR A 115 -12.58 -2.83 11.63
N LYS A 116 -13.67 -2.26 11.12
CA LYS A 116 -15.02 -2.46 11.70
C LYS A 116 -15.84 -3.53 10.99
N LEU A 117 -15.41 -4.00 9.84
CA LEU A 117 -16.09 -5.01 9.05
C LEU A 117 -15.45 -6.38 9.25
N PRO A 118 -16.09 -7.47 8.81
CA PRO A 118 -15.47 -8.79 8.85
C PRO A 118 -14.09 -8.81 8.18
N GLU A 119 -13.11 -9.42 8.85
CA GLU A 119 -11.70 -9.44 8.43
C GLU A 119 -11.50 -9.90 7.00
N ARG A 120 -12.28 -10.88 6.53
CA ARG A 120 -12.23 -11.36 5.14
C ARG A 120 -12.48 -10.27 4.10
N LEU A 121 -13.14 -9.17 4.49
CA LEU A 121 -13.41 -8.02 3.60
C LEU A 121 -12.28 -6.99 3.60
N HIS A 122 -11.29 -7.15 4.48
CA HIS A 122 -10.15 -6.23 4.54
C HIS A 122 -9.27 -6.37 3.28
N PRO A 123 -8.72 -5.28 2.73
CA PRO A 123 -7.91 -5.34 1.51
C PRO A 123 -6.66 -6.21 1.64
N THR A 124 -6.07 -6.32 2.84
CA THR A 124 -4.95 -7.24 3.10
C THR A 124 -5.40 -8.70 2.97
N ALA A 125 -6.52 -9.08 3.58
CA ALA A 125 -7.08 -10.43 3.47
C ALA A 125 -7.42 -10.76 2.01
N TRP A 126 -8.08 -9.85 1.30
CA TRP A 126 -8.38 -10.00 -0.12
C TRP A 126 -7.13 -10.22 -0.98
N THR A 127 -6.10 -9.40 -0.78
CA THR A 127 -4.84 -9.53 -1.54
C THR A 127 -4.19 -10.89 -1.30
N GLY A 128 -4.16 -11.35 -0.04
CA GLY A 128 -3.66 -12.67 0.33
C GLY A 128 -4.46 -13.81 -0.27
N GLU A 129 -5.79 -13.75 -0.21
CA GLU A 129 -6.68 -14.76 -0.76
C GLU A 129 -6.55 -14.86 -2.29
N MET A 130 -6.58 -13.74 -3.00
CA MET A 130 -6.38 -13.73 -4.46
C MET A 130 -5.02 -14.31 -4.87
N ALA A 131 -3.97 -14.03 -4.08
CA ALA A 131 -2.65 -14.61 -4.31
C ALA A 131 -2.65 -16.14 -4.08
N CYS A 132 -3.27 -16.61 -3.01
CA CYS A 132 -3.41 -18.04 -2.72
C CYS A 132 -4.24 -18.75 -3.80
N GLU A 133 -5.35 -18.16 -4.24
CA GLU A 133 -6.16 -18.72 -5.31
C GLU A 133 -5.38 -18.80 -6.63
N MET A 134 -4.65 -17.74 -6.97
CA MET A 134 -3.81 -17.74 -8.16
C MET A 134 -2.77 -18.88 -8.12
N ILE A 135 -2.12 -19.10 -6.97
CA ILE A 135 -1.13 -20.17 -6.81
C ILE A 135 -1.80 -21.55 -6.88
N ARG A 136 -2.93 -21.77 -6.20
CA ARG A 136 -3.64 -23.06 -6.17
C ARG A 136 -4.16 -23.47 -7.55
N ASN A 137 -4.68 -22.49 -8.30
CA ASN A 137 -5.31 -22.75 -9.58
C ASN A 137 -4.37 -22.58 -10.78
N TYR A 138 -3.13 -22.19 -10.54
CA TYR A 138 -2.14 -22.09 -11.59
C TYR A 138 -1.58 -23.47 -11.93
N GLU A 139 -2.07 -24.01 -13.04
CA GLU A 139 -1.61 -25.32 -13.55
C GLU A 139 -0.49 -25.19 -14.59
N GLY A 140 0.10 -24.01 -14.67
CA GLY A 140 1.13 -23.72 -15.66
C GLY A 140 0.54 -23.57 -17.07
N ILE A 141 0.12 -22.39 -17.44
CA ILE A 141 -0.36 -22.12 -18.80
C ILE A 141 0.78 -22.45 -19.77
N ASN A 142 0.56 -23.47 -20.60
CA ASN A 142 1.56 -23.99 -21.54
C ASN A 142 2.93 -24.36 -20.90
N ASN A 143 2.92 -24.90 -19.68
CA ASN A 143 4.12 -25.19 -18.88
C ASN A 143 5.01 -23.96 -18.59
N GLN A 144 4.40 -22.78 -18.56
CA GLN A 144 5.13 -21.56 -18.22
C GLN A 144 5.38 -21.46 -16.71
N PRO A 145 6.58 -21.08 -16.28
CA PRO A 145 6.79 -20.74 -14.87
C PRO A 145 6.03 -19.47 -14.49
N LEU A 146 5.50 -19.45 -13.26
CA LEU A 146 4.76 -18.30 -12.73
C LEU A 146 5.71 -17.28 -12.13
N PHE A 147 5.59 -16.01 -12.55
CA PHE A 147 6.10 -14.85 -11.84
C PHE A 147 4.91 -14.08 -11.24
N LEU A 148 4.76 -14.15 -9.92
CA LEU A 148 3.67 -13.51 -9.20
C LEU A 148 4.17 -12.36 -8.33
N LYS A 149 3.73 -11.14 -8.62
CA LYS A 149 3.95 -9.97 -7.76
C LYS A 149 2.76 -9.82 -6.81
N ILE A 150 2.98 -10.04 -5.52
CA ILE A 150 2.01 -9.79 -4.47
C ILE A 150 2.41 -8.50 -3.75
N SER A 151 1.53 -7.51 -3.71
CA SER A 151 1.83 -6.19 -3.19
C SER A 151 0.73 -5.69 -2.26
N PHE A 152 0.88 -5.98 -0.97
CA PHE A 152 -0.03 -5.48 0.05
C PHE A 152 0.01 -3.95 0.11
N ALA A 153 -1.17 -3.32 0.23
CA ALA A 153 -1.27 -1.88 0.38
C ALA A 153 -0.90 -1.45 1.81
N ARG A 154 -1.27 -2.26 2.82
CA ARG A 154 -0.85 -2.06 4.21
C ARG A 154 0.61 -2.51 4.37
N PRO A 155 1.35 -1.92 5.33
CA PRO A 155 0.96 -1.00 6.41
C PRO A 155 0.92 0.49 6.04
N HIS A 156 0.79 0.88 4.78
CA HIS A 156 0.46 2.25 4.41
C HIS A 156 -0.90 2.64 5.01
N SER A 157 -1.10 3.91 5.31
CA SER A 157 -2.39 4.43 5.82
C SER A 157 -3.58 3.97 4.93
N PRO A 158 -4.74 3.74 5.53
CA PRO A 158 -5.09 3.85 6.96
C PRO A 158 -4.46 2.77 7.82
N TYR A 159 -4.21 3.09 9.10
CA TYR A 159 -3.74 2.11 10.10
C TYR A 159 -4.95 1.45 10.73
N ASP A 160 -5.47 0.42 10.07
CA ASP A 160 -6.78 -0.17 10.33
C ASP A 160 -6.76 -1.71 10.51
N PRO A 161 -5.89 -2.24 11.40
CA PRO A 161 -5.80 -3.67 11.60
C PRO A 161 -7.10 -4.26 12.18
N PRO A 162 -7.36 -5.56 12.00
CA PRO A 162 -8.37 -6.28 12.78
C PRO A 162 -8.07 -6.26 14.27
N GLN A 163 -9.13 -6.25 15.10
CA GLN A 163 -8.99 -6.18 16.57
C GLN A 163 -8.09 -7.27 17.14
N ARG A 164 -8.23 -8.52 16.69
CA ARG A 164 -7.43 -9.65 17.18
C ARG A 164 -5.91 -9.40 17.10
N LEU A 165 -5.46 -8.73 16.03
CA LEU A 165 -4.04 -8.40 15.84
C LEU A 165 -3.62 -7.22 16.72
N LEU A 166 -4.52 -6.26 16.91
CA LEU A 166 -4.27 -5.15 17.82
C LEU A 166 -4.13 -5.64 19.27
N ASP A 167 -4.91 -6.63 19.67
CA ASP A 167 -4.87 -7.24 21.01
C ASP A 167 -3.51 -7.89 21.31
N GLU A 168 -2.80 -8.41 20.28
CA GLU A 168 -1.45 -8.94 20.42
C GLU A 168 -0.43 -7.86 20.85
N TYR A 169 -0.73 -6.60 20.56
CA TYR A 169 0.11 -5.44 20.89
C TYR A 169 -0.39 -4.65 22.10
N ALA A 170 -1.51 -5.04 22.74
CA ALA A 170 -2.13 -4.28 23.82
C ALA A 170 -1.18 -4.06 25.02
N ASN A 171 -0.41 -5.08 25.37
CA ASN A 171 0.50 -5.07 26.52
C ASN A 171 1.98 -5.01 26.10
N ARG A 172 2.27 -4.78 24.83
CA ARG A 172 3.66 -4.63 24.37
C ARG A 172 4.13 -3.20 24.56
N ASP A 173 5.38 -3.04 24.98
CA ASP A 173 6.03 -1.75 24.98
C ASP A 173 6.22 -1.28 23.53
N ILE A 174 5.64 -0.13 23.22
CA ILE A 174 5.75 0.50 21.91
C ILE A 174 6.80 1.60 22.02
N PRO A 175 7.97 1.45 21.37
CA PRO A 175 9.02 2.43 21.48
C PRO A 175 8.56 3.80 20.95
N ALA A 176 9.00 4.85 21.60
CA ALA A 176 8.76 6.21 21.13
C ALA A 176 9.42 6.44 19.75
N PRO A 177 8.85 7.32 18.91
CA PRO A 177 9.51 7.68 17.67
C PRO A 177 10.84 8.39 17.94
N TRP A 178 11.84 8.12 17.09
CA TRP A 178 13.07 8.88 17.13
C TRP A 178 12.81 10.29 16.62
N ILE A 179 13.17 11.29 17.42
CA ILE A 179 13.03 12.71 17.08
C ILE A 179 14.42 13.29 16.88
N GLY A 180 14.74 13.67 15.66
CA GLY A 180 16.02 14.30 15.34
C GLY A 180 16.12 15.69 15.96
N GLU A 181 17.34 16.09 16.36
CA GLU A 181 17.57 17.40 16.99
C GLU A 181 17.11 18.57 16.11
N TRP A 182 17.25 18.42 14.80
CA TRP A 182 16.79 19.40 13.81
C TRP A 182 15.27 19.66 13.85
N CYS A 183 14.48 18.76 14.44
CA CYS A 183 13.04 18.94 14.60
C CYS A 183 12.70 20.02 15.64
N LYS A 184 13.57 20.26 16.63
CA LYS A 184 13.32 21.19 17.74
C LYS A 184 13.11 22.63 17.28
N ASP A 185 13.75 23.02 16.18
CA ASP A 185 13.72 24.37 15.62
C ASP A 185 12.57 24.58 14.61
N LYS A 186 11.80 23.56 14.32
CA LYS A 186 10.71 23.65 13.35
C LYS A 186 9.42 24.18 13.99
N PRO A 187 8.61 24.98 13.25
CA PRO A 187 7.37 25.52 13.78
C PRO A 187 6.42 24.46 14.34
N TYR A 188 6.34 23.31 13.71
CA TYR A 188 5.46 22.20 14.12
C TYR A 188 5.92 21.54 15.43
N ALA A 189 7.18 21.59 15.80
CA ALA A 189 7.65 21.10 17.09
C ALA A 189 7.04 21.87 18.28
N LYS A 190 6.61 23.10 18.04
CA LYS A 190 5.97 23.98 19.02
C LYS A 190 4.45 23.80 19.10
N LEU A 191 3.84 23.05 18.19
CA LEU A 191 2.42 22.74 18.23
C LEU A 191 2.17 21.75 19.37
N LYS A 192 1.53 22.22 20.44
CA LYS A 192 1.20 21.40 21.61
C LYS A 192 -0.14 20.66 21.47
N ASP A 193 -0.96 21.07 20.51
CA ASP A 193 -2.30 20.53 20.32
C ASP A 193 -2.35 19.68 19.03
N PRO A 194 -2.35 18.34 19.15
CA PRO A 194 -2.42 17.45 17.99
C PRO A 194 -3.64 17.69 17.09
N GLN A 195 -4.75 18.18 17.65
CA GLN A 195 -5.97 18.42 16.88
C GLN A 195 -5.85 19.59 15.89
N LYS A 196 -4.85 20.45 16.07
CA LYS A 196 -4.54 21.54 15.15
C LYS A 196 -3.67 21.13 13.98
N VAL A 197 -3.12 19.91 14.01
CA VAL A 197 -2.35 19.36 12.91
C VAL A 197 -3.31 18.75 11.90
N LYS A 198 -3.12 19.05 10.62
CA LYS A 198 -3.92 18.41 9.55
C LYS A 198 -3.65 16.91 9.56
N LYS A 199 -4.70 16.10 9.39
CA LYS A 199 -4.64 14.64 9.42
C LYS A 199 -3.67 14.04 8.41
N ASP A 200 -3.53 14.66 7.25
CA ASP A 200 -2.65 14.27 6.15
C ASP A 200 -1.35 15.09 6.08
N ALA A 201 -1.05 15.90 7.11
CA ALA A 201 0.17 16.69 7.11
C ALA A 201 1.41 15.77 7.06
N PRO A 202 2.40 16.06 6.20
CA PRO A 202 3.60 15.23 6.10
C PRO A 202 4.50 15.33 7.35
N TYR A 203 4.25 16.30 8.20
CA TYR A 203 4.94 16.52 9.47
C TYR A 203 4.03 17.28 10.44
N GLY A 204 4.29 17.07 11.74
CA GLY A 204 3.56 17.75 12.81
C GLY A 204 3.88 17.13 14.16
N ASN A 205 3.51 17.80 15.23
CA ASN A 205 3.55 17.23 16.57
C ASN A 205 2.15 16.72 16.92
N PHE A 206 1.95 15.42 16.78
CA PHE A 206 0.66 14.76 17.08
C PHE A 206 0.55 14.36 18.56
N GLY A 207 1.61 14.54 19.36
CA GLY A 207 1.70 14.09 20.75
C GLY A 207 2.11 12.61 20.87
N ASP A 208 2.70 12.27 22.02
CA ASP A 208 3.31 10.95 22.24
C ASP A 208 2.29 9.82 22.23
N GLU A 209 1.16 10.01 22.88
CA GLU A 209 0.11 8.98 22.95
C GLU A 209 -0.50 8.69 21.58
N TYR A 210 -0.75 9.72 20.79
CA TYR A 210 -1.23 9.57 19.43
C TYR A 210 -0.19 8.82 18.56
N ALA A 211 1.09 9.19 18.67
CA ALA A 211 2.17 8.55 17.94
C ALA A 211 2.34 7.07 18.32
N LYS A 212 2.25 6.75 19.62
CA LYS A 212 2.32 5.37 20.10
C LYS A 212 1.12 4.54 19.64
N ASP A 213 -0.08 5.10 19.68
CA ASP A 213 -1.29 4.41 19.22
C ASP A 213 -1.24 4.13 17.73
N SER A 214 -0.90 5.13 16.91
CA SER A 214 -0.71 4.94 15.47
C SER A 214 0.37 3.89 15.18
N ARG A 215 1.45 3.86 15.95
CA ARG A 215 2.54 2.90 15.81
C ARG A 215 2.12 1.48 16.19
N ARG A 216 1.29 1.34 17.23
CA ARG A 216 0.69 0.05 17.62
C ARG A 216 -0.16 -0.53 16.48
N HIS A 217 -1.02 0.29 15.91
CA HIS A 217 -1.84 -0.10 14.77
C HIS A 217 -0.99 -0.42 13.53
N TYR A 218 0.07 0.34 13.29
CA TYR A 218 1.03 0.05 12.22
C TYR A 218 1.67 -1.33 12.40
N TYR A 219 2.14 -1.67 13.61
CA TYR A 219 2.71 -2.98 13.88
C TYR A 219 1.71 -4.11 13.70
N ALA A 220 0.47 -3.91 14.14
CA ALA A 220 -0.60 -4.87 13.92
C ALA A 220 -0.91 -5.06 12.42
N ASN A 221 -0.87 -3.99 11.62
CA ASN A 221 -0.98 -4.09 10.14
C ASN A 221 0.21 -4.84 9.49
N VAL A 222 1.41 -4.75 10.08
CA VAL A 222 2.57 -5.53 9.59
C VAL A 222 2.42 -7.00 9.91
N THR A 223 1.78 -7.33 11.03
CA THR A 223 1.53 -8.72 11.46
C THR A 223 0.42 -9.37 10.64
N PHE A 224 -0.51 -8.58 10.14
CA PHE A 224 -1.61 -9.05 9.30
C PHE A 224 -1.11 -9.55 7.96
#